data_f2b234f6098f2d840eee5bbfa7eff573
#
_entry.id   f2b234f6098f2d840eee5bbfa7eff573
#
_cell.length_a   1.000
_cell.length_b   1.000
_cell.length_c   1.000
_cell.angle_alpha   90.00
_cell.angle_beta   90.00
_cell.angle_gamma   90.00
#
_symmetry.space_group_name_H-M   'P 1'
#
loop_
_entity.id
_entity.type
_entity.pdbx_description
1 polymer ?
#
loop_
_entity_poly.entity_id
_entity_poly.type
_entity_poly.pdbx_seq_one_letter_code
_entity_poly.pdbx_strand_id
1 'polypeptide(L)'
;MADTNDIAKVPFYMIERVIKTYRQFAQRRLIAAGSKLTVDQWLILNVVSAVPGMQQQALAGKVFKDKASIARTIDLLVDAEMITRTPGDDRRSVSLKLTRKGVKQLAILAPVVSDYRKQALKGIGKAEIQAMMQTMDKIISNCHE
;
A
#
# COMPACT_ATOMS: atom_id res chain seq x y z
N MET A 1 34.44 2.33 -15.86
CA MET A 1 33.38 3.26 -15.47
C MET A 1 32.06 2.74 -16.00
N ALA A 2 31.06 2.62 -15.12
CA ALA A 2 29.72 2.27 -15.56
C ALA A 2 29.19 3.36 -16.50
N ASP A 3 28.63 2.95 -17.62
CA ASP A 3 27.99 3.85 -18.56
C ASP A 3 26.79 4.52 -17.83
N THR A 4 26.97 5.77 -17.46
CA THR A 4 25.94 6.53 -16.72
C THR A 4 24.65 6.75 -17.52
N ASN A 5 24.68 6.39 -18.81
CA ASN A 5 23.50 6.49 -19.68
C ASN A 5 22.66 5.21 -19.75
N ASP A 6 23.14 4.10 -19.17
CA ASP A 6 22.36 2.85 -19.13
C ASP A 6 21.41 2.90 -17.93
N ILE A 7 20.17 3.33 -18.18
CA ILE A 7 19.14 3.47 -17.15
C ILE A 7 18.87 2.15 -16.40
N ALA A 8 19.05 1.00 -17.06
CA ALA A 8 18.82 -0.30 -16.45
C ALA A 8 19.79 -0.61 -15.31
N LYS A 9 20.92 0.10 -15.23
CA LYS A 9 21.93 -0.04 -14.17
C LYS A 9 21.71 0.92 -12.99
N VAL A 10 20.75 1.83 -13.09
CA VAL A 10 20.42 2.79 -12.02
C VAL A 10 19.56 2.10 -10.99
N PRO A 11 19.98 2.05 -9.69
CA PRO A 11 19.20 1.38 -8.65
C PRO A 11 17.76 1.85 -8.53
N PHE A 12 17.51 3.15 -8.68
CA PHE A 12 16.17 3.72 -8.55
C PHE A 12 15.24 3.29 -9.68
N TYR A 13 15.77 3.10 -10.88
CA TYR A 13 14.99 2.52 -11.99
C TYR A 13 14.57 1.08 -11.65
N MET A 14 15.45 0.28 -11.08
CA MET A 14 15.15 -1.09 -10.66
C MET A 14 14.10 -1.11 -9.56
N ILE A 15 14.17 -0.21 -8.60
CA ILE A 15 13.18 -0.10 -7.51
C ILE A 15 11.79 0.22 -8.09
N GLU A 16 11.71 1.18 -9.01
CA GLU A 16 10.45 1.52 -9.69
C GLU A 16 9.90 0.35 -10.50
N ARG A 17 10.77 -0.35 -11.23
CA ARG A 17 10.39 -1.53 -12.01
C ARG A 17 9.85 -2.65 -11.13
N VAL A 18 10.52 -2.93 -10.02
CA VAL A 18 10.09 -3.97 -9.06
C VAL A 18 8.71 -3.64 -8.52
N ILE A 19 8.53 -2.42 -8.01
CA ILE A 19 7.25 -2.07 -7.38
C ILE A 19 6.11 -2.05 -8.40
N LYS A 20 6.35 -1.55 -9.60
CA LYS A 20 5.34 -1.56 -10.67
C LYS A 20 4.97 -2.98 -11.07
N THR A 21 5.96 -3.84 -11.27
CA THR A 21 5.75 -5.24 -11.63
C THR A 21 4.97 -5.98 -10.54
N TYR A 22 5.36 -5.79 -9.29
CA TYR A 22 4.69 -6.38 -8.14
C TYR A 22 3.23 -5.93 -8.03
N ARG A 23 2.97 -4.62 -8.19
CA ARG A 23 1.60 -4.09 -8.08
C ARG A 23 0.68 -4.64 -9.18
N GLN A 24 1.19 -4.78 -10.41
CA GLN A 24 0.43 -5.40 -11.50
C GLN A 24 0.13 -6.88 -11.22
N PHE A 25 1.11 -7.60 -10.71
CA PHE A 25 0.95 -8.99 -10.28
C PHE A 25 -0.08 -9.13 -9.16
N ALA A 26 0.03 -8.31 -8.11
CA ALA A 26 -0.91 -8.28 -7.00
C ALA A 26 -2.34 -7.99 -7.48
N GLN A 27 -2.50 -7.01 -8.39
CA GLN A 27 -3.81 -6.66 -8.93
C GLN A 27 -4.45 -7.83 -9.68
N ARG A 28 -3.66 -8.53 -10.51
CA ARG A 28 -4.15 -9.72 -11.21
C ARG A 28 -4.60 -10.82 -10.24
N ARG A 29 -3.88 -10.99 -9.14
CA ARG A 29 -4.22 -11.99 -8.12
C ARG A 29 -5.47 -11.63 -7.34
N LEU A 30 -5.67 -10.35 -7.02
CA LEU A 30 -6.90 -9.88 -6.39
C LEU A 30 -8.10 -10.13 -7.30
N ILE A 31 -8.00 -9.79 -8.58
CA ILE A 31 -9.06 -10.02 -9.57
C ILE A 31 -9.35 -11.53 -9.68
N ALA A 32 -8.33 -12.36 -9.78
CA ALA A 32 -8.48 -13.81 -9.89
C ALA A 32 -9.16 -14.42 -8.67
N ALA A 33 -9.03 -13.80 -7.50
CA ALA A 33 -9.70 -14.20 -6.26
C ALA A 33 -11.14 -13.67 -6.17
N GLY A 34 -11.62 -12.97 -7.18
CA GLY A 34 -12.98 -12.41 -7.22
C GLY A 34 -13.13 -11.09 -6.48
N SER A 35 -12.02 -10.46 -6.07
CA SER A 35 -12.08 -9.17 -5.40
C SER A 35 -12.33 -8.04 -6.39
N LYS A 36 -13.18 -7.10 -5.98
CA LYS A 36 -13.40 -5.85 -6.70
C LYS A 36 -12.49 -4.72 -6.21
N LEU A 37 -11.69 -4.98 -5.17
CA LEU A 37 -10.77 -3.99 -4.60
C LEU A 37 -9.52 -3.87 -5.47
N THR A 38 -9.05 -2.64 -5.62
CA THR A 38 -7.71 -2.37 -6.16
C THR A 38 -6.67 -2.59 -5.07
N VAL A 39 -5.40 -2.71 -5.47
CA VAL A 39 -4.27 -2.79 -4.52
C VAL A 39 -4.25 -1.56 -3.61
N ASP A 40 -4.50 -0.37 -4.16
CA ASP A 40 -4.55 0.88 -3.39
C ASP A 40 -5.69 0.88 -2.36
N GLN A 41 -6.87 0.43 -2.75
CA GLN A 41 -8.01 0.31 -1.85
C GLN A 41 -7.74 -0.68 -0.72
N TRP A 42 -7.17 -1.85 -1.05
CA TRP A 42 -6.78 -2.83 -0.05
C TRP A 42 -5.76 -2.24 0.94
N LEU A 43 -4.77 -1.51 0.43
CA LEU A 43 -3.75 -0.89 1.27
C LEU A 43 -4.36 0.11 2.24
N ILE A 44 -5.29 0.95 1.77
CA ILE A 44 -5.99 1.93 2.61
C ILE A 44 -6.79 1.22 3.71
N LEU A 45 -7.55 0.20 3.36
CA LEU A 45 -8.30 -0.58 4.35
C LEU A 45 -7.38 -1.17 5.41
N ASN A 46 -6.23 -1.69 4.99
CA ASN A 46 -5.25 -2.29 5.90
C ASN A 46 -4.67 -1.27 6.87
N VAL A 47 -4.28 -0.10 6.37
CA VAL A 47 -3.71 0.97 7.22
C VAL A 47 -4.76 1.51 8.20
N VAL A 48 -5.99 1.72 7.75
CA VAL A 48 -7.09 2.17 8.62
C VAL A 48 -7.43 1.12 9.69
N SER A 49 -7.38 -0.16 9.33
CA SER A 49 -7.57 -1.25 10.29
C SER A 49 -6.51 -1.25 11.38
N ALA A 50 -5.25 -0.97 11.03
CA ALA A 50 -4.14 -0.96 11.97
C ALA A 50 -4.20 0.23 12.95
N VAL A 51 -4.79 1.35 12.53
CA VAL A 51 -4.89 2.58 13.33
C VAL A 51 -6.34 3.08 13.29
N PRO A 52 -7.25 2.48 14.11
CA PRO A 52 -8.64 2.94 14.16
C PRO A 52 -8.72 4.40 14.60
N GLY A 53 -9.54 5.18 13.92
CA GLY A 53 -9.67 6.60 14.19
C GLY A 53 -8.59 7.46 13.53
N MET A 54 -7.79 6.89 12.63
CA MET A 54 -6.79 7.64 11.88
C MET A 54 -7.44 8.80 11.13
N GLN A 55 -6.77 9.96 11.17
CA GLN A 55 -7.21 11.11 10.39
C GLN A 55 -6.90 10.91 8.91
N GLN A 56 -7.84 11.31 8.06
CA GLN A 56 -7.69 11.16 6.60
C GLN A 56 -6.42 11.84 6.07
N GLN A 57 -6.02 12.97 6.64
CA GLN A 57 -4.81 13.68 6.23
C GLN A 57 -3.53 12.87 6.50
N ALA A 58 -3.49 12.12 7.60
CA ALA A 58 -2.34 11.28 7.96
C ALA A 58 -2.17 10.08 7.01
N LEU A 59 -3.26 9.64 6.39
CA LEU A 59 -3.27 8.46 5.54
C LEU A 59 -2.42 8.64 4.28
N ALA A 60 -2.41 9.84 3.68
CA ALA A 60 -1.65 10.12 2.47
C ALA A 60 -0.15 9.79 2.63
N GLY A 61 0.44 10.16 3.77
CA GLY A 61 1.84 9.83 4.08
C GLY A 61 2.07 8.34 4.28
N LYS A 62 1.09 7.63 4.85
CA LYS A 62 1.20 6.19 5.13
C LYS A 62 1.11 5.32 3.88
N VAL A 63 0.41 5.78 2.84
CA VAL A 63 0.22 5.01 1.60
C VAL A 63 0.95 5.62 0.41
N PHE A 64 1.75 6.65 0.64
CA PHE A 64 2.64 7.28 -0.36
C PHE A 64 1.89 7.84 -1.58
N LYS A 65 0.71 8.41 -1.33
CA LYS A 65 -0.13 9.04 -2.36
C LYS A 65 -0.40 10.50 -2.00
N ASP A 66 -0.73 11.29 -3.00
CA ASP A 66 -1.16 12.67 -2.77
C ASP A 66 -2.55 12.73 -2.14
N LYS A 67 -2.84 13.86 -1.48
CA LYS A 67 -4.10 14.04 -0.74
C LYS A 67 -5.35 13.93 -1.62
N ALA A 68 -5.29 14.41 -2.86
CA ALA A 68 -6.42 14.36 -3.77
C ALA A 68 -6.75 12.92 -4.20
N SER A 69 -5.72 12.12 -4.53
CA SER A 69 -5.88 10.70 -4.86
C SER A 69 -6.46 9.92 -3.68
N ILE A 70 -5.99 10.19 -2.47
CA ILE A 70 -6.48 9.55 -1.24
C ILE A 70 -7.96 9.89 -1.02
N ALA A 71 -8.32 11.17 -1.14
CA ALA A 71 -9.70 11.60 -0.96
C ALA A 71 -10.66 10.87 -1.93
N ARG A 72 -10.27 10.77 -3.20
CA ARG A 72 -11.06 10.06 -4.21
C ARG A 72 -11.20 8.57 -3.89
N THR A 73 -10.12 7.92 -3.47
CA THR A 73 -10.15 6.49 -3.13
C THR A 73 -11.00 6.24 -1.89
N ILE A 74 -10.90 7.11 -0.88
CA ILE A 74 -11.73 7.02 0.32
C ILE A 74 -13.21 7.23 -0.03
N ASP A 75 -13.54 8.18 -0.90
CA ASP A 75 -14.91 8.39 -1.37
C ASP A 75 -15.50 7.10 -1.96
N LEU A 76 -14.72 6.40 -2.79
CA LEU A 76 -15.14 5.12 -3.36
C LEU A 76 -15.35 4.04 -2.30
N LEU A 77 -14.50 4.00 -1.28
CA LEU A 77 -14.62 3.04 -0.18
C LEU A 77 -15.79 3.35 0.75
N VAL A 78 -16.10 4.63 0.95
CA VAL A 78 -17.30 5.06 1.71
C VAL A 78 -18.55 4.68 0.93
N ASP A 79 -18.58 4.94 -0.38
CA ASP A 79 -19.70 4.57 -1.25
C ASP A 79 -19.91 3.05 -1.29
N ALA A 80 -18.84 2.28 -1.21
CA ALA A 80 -18.89 0.81 -1.12
C ALA A 80 -19.19 0.31 0.30
N GLU A 81 -19.43 1.21 1.25
CA GLU A 81 -19.76 0.89 2.65
C GLU A 81 -18.66 0.12 3.38
N MET A 82 -17.41 0.33 3.02
CA MET A 82 -16.25 -0.32 3.65
C MET A 82 -15.56 0.55 4.68
N ILE A 83 -15.70 1.87 4.57
CA ILE A 83 -15.16 2.88 5.49
C ILE A 83 -16.28 3.84 5.89
N THR A 84 -16.25 4.29 7.14
CA THR A 84 -17.04 5.42 7.61
C THR A 84 -16.13 6.58 7.95
N ARG A 85 -16.61 7.79 7.66
CA ARG A 85 -16.01 9.05 8.10
C ARG A 85 -16.76 9.57 9.32
N THR A 86 -16.01 9.95 10.34
CA THR A 86 -16.54 10.60 11.53
C THR A 86 -15.91 11.98 11.65
N PRO A 87 -16.69 13.06 11.78
CA PRO A 87 -16.13 14.39 12.03
C PRO A 87 -15.32 14.36 13.32
N GLY A 88 -14.13 14.98 13.30
CA GLY A 88 -13.33 15.16 14.49
C GLY A 88 -13.78 16.39 15.30
N ASP A 89 -13.06 16.67 16.40
CA ASP A 89 -13.31 17.83 17.26
C ASP A 89 -13.07 19.16 16.52
N ASP A 90 -12.20 19.13 15.51
CA ASP A 90 -11.97 20.25 14.60
C ASP A 90 -12.75 19.99 13.30
N ARG A 91 -13.46 21.02 12.79
CA ARG A 91 -14.23 20.95 11.52
C ARG A 91 -13.41 20.48 10.34
N ARG A 92 -12.07 20.55 10.40
CA ARG A 92 -11.15 20.15 9.35
C ARG A 92 -10.64 18.73 9.49
N SER A 93 -10.85 18.08 10.64
CA SER A 93 -10.38 16.72 10.88
C SER A 93 -11.49 15.71 10.62
N VAL A 94 -11.13 14.65 9.90
CA VAL A 94 -12.03 13.54 9.60
C VAL A 94 -11.34 12.26 10.03
N SER A 95 -11.97 11.52 10.93
CA SER A 95 -11.51 10.21 11.38
C SER A 95 -12.09 9.11 10.49
N LEU A 96 -11.30 8.08 10.26
CA LEU A 96 -11.67 6.95 9.42
C LEU A 96 -11.77 5.68 10.27
N LYS A 97 -12.79 4.88 10.03
CA LYS A 97 -12.96 3.55 10.61
C LYS A 97 -13.48 2.58 9.57
N LEU A 98 -13.07 1.32 9.67
CA LEU A 98 -13.66 0.27 8.86
C LEU A 98 -15.07 -0.05 9.36
N THR A 99 -15.95 -0.35 8.42
CA THR A 99 -17.25 -1.00 8.69
C THR A 99 -17.03 -2.49 8.90
N ARG A 100 -18.07 -3.21 9.32
CA ARG A 100 -18.05 -4.67 9.37
C ARG A 100 -17.72 -5.27 8.00
N LYS A 101 -18.26 -4.69 6.94
CA LYS A 101 -18.00 -5.11 5.56
C LYS A 101 -16.51 -4.93 5.21
N GLY A 102 -15.91 -3.79 5.59
CA GLY A 102 -14.48 -3.54 5.38
C GLY A 102 -13.60 -4.54 6.11
N VAL A 103 -13.88 -4.81 7.37
CA VAL A 103 -13.17 -5.82 8.17
C VAL A 103 -13.30 -7.20 7.53
N LYS A 104 -14.49 -7.57 7.10
CA LYS A 104 -14.75 -8.86 6.45
C LYS A 104 -13.97 -9.00 5.14
N GLN A 105 -13.92 -7.95 4.33
CA GLN A 105 -13.14 -7.95 3.07
C GLN A 105 -11.65 -8.15 3.33
N LEU A 106 -11.09 -7.49 4.34
CA LEU A 106 -9.69 -7.71 4.72
C LEU A 106 -9.44 -9.16 5.15
N ALA A 107 -10.33 -9.73 5.93
CA ALA A 107 -10.20 -11.12 6.39
C ALA A 107 -10.24 -12.10 5.21
N ILE A 108 -11.14 -11.87 4.24
CA ILE A 108 -11.25 -12.71 3.04
C ILE A 108 -9.99 -12.62 2.18
N LEU A 109 -9.40 -11.42 2.06
CA LEU A 109 -8.25 -11.20 1.20
C LEU A 109 -6.91 -11.52 1.87
N ALA A 110 -6.86 -11.65 3.18
CA ALA A 110 -5.61 -11.91 3.90
C ALA A 110 -4.85 -13.15 3.37
N PRO A 111 -5.47 -14.31 3.15
CA PRO A 111 -4.75 -15.45 2.58
C PRO A 111 -4.32 -15.22 1.13
N VAL A 112 -5.09 -14.50 0.34
CA VAL A 112 -4.74 -14.17 -1.05
C VAL A 112 -3.49 -13.30 -1.09
N VAL A 113 -3.44 -12.26 -0.25
CA VAL A 113 -2.28 -11.36 -0.12
C VAL A 113 -1.06 -12.13 0.37
N SER A 114 -1.22 -12.98 1.38
CA SER A 114 -0.14 -13.83 1.88
C SER A 114 0.43 -14.72 0.77
N ASP A 115 -0.43 -15.34 -0.02
CA ASP A 115 -0.01 -16.24 -1.10
C ASP A 115 0.76 -15.50 -2.20
N TYR A 116 0.27 -14.37 -2.70
CA TYR A 116 0.98 -13.69 -3.77
C TYR A 116 2.28 -13.03 -3.29
N ARG A 117 2.38 -12.65 -2.01
CA ARG A 117 3.64 -12.18 -1.43
C ARG A 117 4.67 -13.31 -1.37
N LYS A 118 4.26 -14.49 -0.94
CA LYS A 118 5.13 -15.68 -0.92
C LYS A 118 5.59 -16.05 -2.32
N GLN A 119 4.71 -15.97 -3.30
CA GLN A 119 5.03 -16.22 -4.69
C GLN A 119 6.09 -15.23 -5.21
N ALA A 120 5.90 -13.95 -4.93
CA ALA A 120 6.84 -12.91 -5.35
C ALA A 120 8.22 -13.06 -4.70
N LEU A 121 8.27 -13.57 -3.48
CA LEU A 121 9.51 -13.75 -2.72
C LEU A 121 10.08 -15.19 -2.81
N LYS A 122 9.52 -16.03 -3.68
CA LYS A 122 9.96 -17.41 -3.83
C LYS A 122 11.44 -17.49 -4.20
N GLY A 123 12.18 -18.32 -3.47
CA GLY A 123 13.61 -18.51 -3.70
C GLY A 123 14.50 -17.42 -3.10
N ILE A 124 13.90 -16.43 -2.42
CA ILE A 124 14.65 -15.36 -1.77
C ILE A 124 14.70 -15.63 -0.27
N GLY A 125 15.91 -15.69 0.29
CA GLY A 125 16.11 -16.01 1.70
C GLY A 125 15.80 -14.83 2.63
N LYS A 126 15.55 -15.14 3.90
CA LYS A 126 15.29 -14.12 4.93
C LYS A 126 16.43 -13.11 5.05
N ALA A 127 17.68 -13.56 4.96
CA ALA A 127 18.85 -12.70 5.04
C ALA A 127 18.90 -11.71 3.87
N GLU A 128 18.55 -12.14 2.66
CA GLU A 128 18.48 -11.28 1.48
C GLU A 128 17.38 -10.22 1.63
N ILE A 129 16.20 -10.61 2.11
CA ILE A 129 15.08 -9.69 2.36
C ILE A 129 15.48 -8.67 3.41
N GLN A 130 16.10 -9.10 4.50
CA GLN A 130 16.54 -8.21 5.57
C GLN A 130 17.59 -7.21 5.08
N ALA A 131 18.57 -7.67 4.31
CA ALA A 131 19.59 -6.81 3.72
C ALA A 131 18.97 -5.77 2.78
N MET A 132 18.02 -6.18 1.95
CA MET A 132 17.28 -5.29 1.06
C MET A 132 16.53 -4.21 1.85
N MET A 133 15.79 -4.60 2.89
CA MET A 133 15.02 -3.67 3.73
C MET A 133 15.95 -2.66 4.41
N GLN A 134 17.07 -3.12 4.98
CA GLN A 134 18.07 -2.26 5.63
C GLN A 134 18.68 -1.27 4.64
N THR A 135 18.99 -1.72 3.43
CA THR A 135 19.54 -0.84 2.39
C THR A 135 18.54 0.23 1.98
N MET A 136 17.27 -0.16 1.81
CA MET A 136 16.20 0.80 1.48
C MET A 136 16.01 1.83 2.59
N ASP A 137 16.06 1.42 3.86
CA ASP A 137 15.99 2.35 5.00
C ASP A 137 17.12 3.37 4.99
N LYS A 138 18.35 2.95 4.65
CA LYS A 138 19.48 3.86 4.51
C LYS A 138 19.24 4.89 3.41
N ILE A 139 18.73 4.46 2.26
CA ILE A 139 18.39 5.37 1.17
C ILE A 139 17.37 6.41 1.62
N ILE A 140 16.31 5.95 2.30
CA ILE A 140 15.26 6.83 2.83
C ILE A 140 15.86 7.85 3.80
N SER A 141 16.69 7.40 4.75
CA SER A 141 17.33 8.29 5.71
C SER A 141 18.22 9.34 5.04
N ASN A 142 18.97 8.94 4.02
CA ASN A 142 19.82 9.86 3.28
C ASN A 142 19.03 10.94 2.55
N CYS A 143 17.80 10.65 2.17
CA CYS A 143 16.92 11.59 1.47
C CYS A 143 16.13 12.51 2.41
N HIS A 144 16.16 12.25 3.71
CA HIS A 144 15.55 13.10 4.74
C HIS A 144 16.62 14.04 5.32
N GLU A 145 16.99 15.07 4.58
CA GLU A 145 17.92 16.11 5.07
C GLU A 145 17.24 17.13 5.95
#